data_e886d05c849bef56f3cb01615af8faf0
#
_entry.id   e886d05c849bef56f3cb01615af8faf0
#
_cell.length_a   1.000
_cell.length_b   1.000
_cell.length_c   1.000
_cell.angle_alpha   90.00
_cell.angle_beta   90.00
_cell.angle_gamma   90.00
#
_symmetry.space_group_name_H-M   'P 1'
#
loop_
_entity.id
_entity.type
_entity.pdbx_description
1 polymer ?
#
loop_
_entity_poly.entity_id
_entity_poly.type
_entity_poly.pdbx_seq_one_letter_code
_entity_poly.pdbx_strand_id
1 'polypeptide(L)'
;MIMYCKLCSNNQLTQVNSSDNRNYFLCPNCNLISVSPDNFISNKEEKERYLTHNNGIEFKGYVDFLNIAIEPALQFLKKDMLGLDFGCGHTPTLSKLLAQHGFNCEDYDPFFVENNLNKKYDFIFSTEVFEHFLNPQKEISKLVNLIDKNGIIVVMTDRWNDINQFNSNWHYARDISHVVFYHNKTFDFICNEYNLEMLYDDKSRVVILRKN
;
A
#
# COMPACT_ATOMS: atom_id res chain seq x y z
N MET A 1 -5.72 -24.94 -12.51
CA MET A 1 -6.61 -23.75 -12.35
C MET A 1 -5.96 -22.60 -13.09
N ILE A 2 -6.69 -21.88 -13.96
CA ILE A 2 -6.12 -20.70 -14.65
C ILE A 2 -6.05 -19.58 -13.59
N MET A 3 -4.85 -19.05 -13.38
CA MET A 3 -4.62 -17.95 -12.45
C MET A 3 -4.69 -16.61 -13.20
N TYR A 4 -5.38 -15.65 -12.62
CA TYR A 4 -5.55 -14.29 -13.16
C TYR A 4 -4.82 -13.27 -12.31
N CYS A 5 -4.30 -12.22 -12.91
CA CYS A 5 -3.76 -11.06 -12.20
C CYS A 5 -4.84 -10.44 -11.31
N LYS A 6 -4.52 -10.23 -10.04
CA LYS A 6 -5.46 -9.70 -9.04
C LYS A 6 -5.72 -8.20 -9.18
N LEU A 7 -4.97 -7.51 -10.07
CA LEU A 7 -5.16 -6.08 -10.36
C LEU A 7 -5.85 -5.84 -11.70
N CYS A 8 -5.40 -6.51 -12.79
CA CYS A 8 -5.86 -6.20 -14.15
C CYS A 8 -6.57 -7.36 -14.85
N SER A 9 -6.79 -8.47 -14.15
CA SER A 9 -7.46 -9.69 -14.64
C SER A 9 -6.79 -10.36 -15.85
N ASN A 10 -5.56 -9.99 -16.22
CA ASN A 10 -4.80 -10.68 -17.27
C ASN A 10 -4.54 -12.14 -16.84
N ASN A 11 -4.69 -13.08 -17.78
CA ASN A 11 -4.52 -14.51 -17.55
C ASN A 11 -3.16 -15.08 -18.06
N GLN A 12 -2.32 -14.24 -18.63
CA GLN A 12 -0.99 -14.62 -19.13
C GLN A 12 0.09 -14.29 -18.10
N LEU A 13 0.07 -14.98 -16.96
CA LEU A 13 1.05 -14.77 -15.91
C LEU A 13 2.31 -15.61 -16.16
N THR A 14 3.48 -15.04 -15.87
CA THR A 14 4.77 -15.72 -15.96
C THR A 14 5.27 -16.04 -14.56
N GLN A 15 5.65 -17.28 -14.31
CA GLN A 15 6.27 -17.67 -13.03
C GLN A 15 7.62 -16.98 -12.86
N VAL A 16 7.87 -16.46 -11.67
CA VAL A 16 9.12 -15.82 -11.27
C VAL A 16 9.90 -16.78 -10.39
N ASN A 17 11.18 -16.97 -10.71
CA ASN A 17 12.08 -17.73 -9.84
C ASN A 17 12.32 -16.96 -8.54
N SER A 18 12.32 -17.68 -7.42
CA SER A 18 12.56 -17.11 -6.10
C SER A 18 13.50 -18.01 -5.28
N SER A 19 14.16 -17.42 -4.30
CA SER A 19 15.04 -18.15 -3.37
C SER A 19 14.30 -18.72 -2.16
N ASP A 20 13.03 -18.39 -1.98
CA ASP A 20 12.16 -18.96 -0.95
C ASP A 20 11.22 -20.05 -1.54
N ASN A 21 10.40 -20.66 -0.68
CA ASN A 21 9.51 -21.75 -1.08
C ASN A 21 8.14 -21.25 -1.60
N ARG A 22 7.97 -19.94 -1.83
CA ARG A 22 6.73 -19.39 -2.36
C ARG A 22 6.75 -19.30 -3.88
N ASN A 23 5.58 -19.43 -4.47
CA ASN A 23 5.39 -19.30 -5.91
C ASN A 23 4.97 -17.87 -6.25
N TYR A 24 5.72 -17.21 -7.12
CA TYR A 24 5.47 -15.84 -7.56
C TYR A 24 5.12 -15.79 -9.04
N PHE A 25 4.23 -14.87 -9.40
CA PHE A 25 3.73 -14.72 -10.77
C PHE A 25 3.73 -13.26 -11.18
N LEU A 26 4.45 -12.95 -12.24
CA LEU A 26 4.51 -11.65 -12.88
C LEU A 26 3.36 -11.48 -13.88
N CYS A 27 2.63 -10.41 -13.79
CA CYS A 27 1.71 -9.97 -14.82
C CYS A 27 2.43 -9.10 -15.87
N PRO A 28 2.52 -9.50 -17.14
CA PRO A 28 3.19 -8.70 -18.17
C PRO A 28 2.43 -7.44 -18.54
N ASN A 29 1.13 -7.36 -18.23
CA ASN A 29 0.29 -6.20 -18.56
C ASN A 29 0.49 -5.04 -17.58
N CYS A 30 0.45 -5.29 -16.27
CA CYS A 30 0.56 -4.23 -15.24
C CYS A 30 1.84 -4.32 -14.39
N ASN A 31 2.73 -5.27 -14.64
CA ASN A 31 3.95 -5.51 -13.86
C ASN A 31 3.73 -5.76 -12.35
N LEU A 32 2.51 -6.13 -11.94
CA LEU A 32 2.29 -6.64 -10.59
C LEU A 32 2.88 -8.05 -10.47
N ILE A 33 3.64 -8.31 -9.41
CA ILE A 33 3.99 -9.67 -9.00
C ILE A 33 3.06 -10.07 -7.86
N SER A 34 2.49 -11.27 -7.92
CA SER A 34 1.63 -11.83 -6.88
C SER A 34 2.12 -13.19 -6.42
N VAL A 35 1.96 -13.46 -5.13
CA VAL A 35 2.18 -14.78 -4.53
C VAL A 35 1.00 -15.69 -4.84
N SER A 36 1.27 -17.01 -5.02
CA SER A 36 0.21 -18.01 -5.15
C SER A 36 -0.69 -18.02 -3.90
N PRO A 37 -2.02 -18.12 -4.04
CA PRO A 37 -2.91 -18.27 -2.90
C PRO A 37 -2.58 -19.44 -1.97
N ASP A 38 -1.96 -20.50 -2.49
CA ASP A 38 -1.53 -21.66 -1.70
C ASP A 38 -0.42 -21.30 -0.67
N ASN A 39 0.20 -20.13 -0.82
CA ASN A 39 1.24 -19.64 0.07
C ASN A 39 0.76 -18.52 1.02
N PHE A 40 -0.54 -18.22 1.04
CA PHE A 40 -1.07 -17.20 1.95
C PHE A 40 -1.13 -17.73 3.39
N ILE A 41 -0.78 -16.86 4.34
CA ILE A 41 -1.00 -17.12 5.76
C ILE A 41 -2.46 -16.83 6.13
N SER A 42 -2.91 -17.37 7.25
CA SER A 42 -4.26 -17.08 7.76
C SER A 42 -4.34 -15.66 8.34
N ASN A 43 -5.56 -15.08 8.36
CA ASN A 43 -5.80 -13.77 8.99
C ASN A 43 -5.34 -13.73 10.46
N LYS A 44 -5.39 -14.88 11.16
CA LYS A 44 -4.93 -14.97 12.55
C LYS A 44 -3.42 -14.80 12.65
N GLU A 45 -2.67 -15.53 11.82
CA GLU A 45 -1.20 -15.45 11.78
C GLU A 45 -0.75 -14.05 11.35
N GLU A 46 -1.42 -13.44 10.37
CA GLU A 46 -1.16 -12.09 9.91
C GLU A 46 -1.39 -11.07 11.04
N LYS A 47 -2.54 -11.14 11.74
CA LYS A 47 -2.83 -10.27 12.89
C LYS A 47 -1.82 -10.44 14.03
N GLU A 48 -1.44 -11.67 14.37
CA GLU A 48 -0.42 -11.96 15.39
C GLU A 48 0.93 -11.34 15.01
N ARG A 49 1.30 -11.39 13.73
CA ARG A 49 2.53 -10.78 13.21
C ARG A 49 2.51 -9.27 13.38
N TYR A 50 1.42 -8.58 13.03
CA TYR A 50 1.32 -7.13 13.20
C TYR A 50 1.47 -6.69 14.66
N LEU A 51 1.02 -7.48 15.63
CA LEU A 51 1.18 -7.20 17.06
C LEU A 51 2.64 -7.25 17.52
N THR A 52 3.56 -7.81 16.76
CA THR A 52 5.01 -7.83 17.08
C THR A 52 5.74 -6.57 16.64
N HIS A 53 5.11 -5.69 15.87
CA HIS A 53 5.75 -4.49 15.35
C HIS A 53 5.77 -3.37 16.39
N ASN A 54 6.90 -2.66 16.47
CA ASN A 54 7.09 -1.50 17.34
C ASN A 54 6.71 -0.21 16.57
N ASN A 55 5.41 0.07 16.49
CA ASN A 55 4.83 1.11 15.63
C ASN A 55 4.42 2.37 16.42
N GLY A 56 4.86 2.53 17.69
CA GLY A 56 4.53 3.69 18.52
C GLY A 56 5.32 4.94 18.17
N ILE A 57 4.78 6.10 18.53
CA ILE A 57 5.42 7.42 18.32
C ILE A 57 6.73 7.58 19.11
N GLU A 58 6.93 6.77 20.15
CA GLU A 58 8.16 6.69 20.94
C GLU A 58 9.33 6.04 20.20
N PHE A 59 9.05 5.31 19.12
CA PHE A 59 10.09 4.68 18.30
C PHE A 59 10.53 5.62 17.18
N LYS A 60 11.63 6.36 17.44
CA LYS A 60 12.15 7.36 16.49
C LYS A 60 12.36 6.79 15.08
N GLY A 61 12.88 5.57 14.95
CA GLY A 61 13.10 4.94 13.64
C GLY A 61 11.81 4.74 12.86
N TYR A 62 10.70 4.43 13.53
CA TYR A 62 9.40 4.31 12.89
C TYR A 62 8.82 5.68 12.52
N VAL A 63 8.99 6.69 13.38
CA VAL A 63 8.61 8.08 13.06
C VAL A 63 9.38 8.60 11.85
N ASP A 64 10.70 8.41 11.81
CA ASP A 64 11.56 8.81 10.68
C ASP A 64 11.11 8.08 9.38
N PHE A 65 10.70 6.81 9.49
CA PHE A 65 10.20 6.02 8.38
C PHE A 65 8.85 6.54 7.83
N LEU A 66 7.89 6.87 8.70
CA LEU A 66 6.61 7.46 8.27
C LEU A 66 6.80 8.85 7.63
N ASN A 67 7.78 9.62 8.09
CA ASN A 67 8.09 10.93 7.53
C ASN A 67 8.56 10.86 6.07
N ILE A 68 9.07 9.72 5.59
CA ILE A 68 9.38 9.52 4.16
C ILE A 68 8.13 9.74 3.30
N ALA A 69 6.95 9.36 3.80
CA ALA A 69 5.68 9.59 3.08
C ALA A 69 5.04 10.94 3.44
N ILE A 70 5.15 11.38 4.70
CA ILE A 70 4.50 12.60 5.17
C ILE A 70 5.14 13.85 4.53
N GLU A 71 6.47 13.99 4.59
CA GLU A 71 7.17 15.20 4.15
C GLU A 71 6.86 15.61 2.70
N PRO A 72 6.96 14.71 1.69
CA PRO A 72 6.63 15.08 0.32
C PRO A 72 5.14 15.36 0.11
N ALA A 73 4.26 14.84 0.99
CA ALA A 73 2.81 15.04 0.87
C ALA A 73 2.36 16.41 1.37
N LEU A 74 3.06 17.01 2.36
CA LEU A 74 2.64 18.26 3.01
C LEU A 74 2.36 19.41 2.03
N GLN A 75 3.08 19.50 0.91
CA GLN A 75 2.90 20.53 -0.10
C GLN A 75 1.55 20.44 -0.85
N PHE A 76 0.89 19.28 -0.81
CA PHE A 76 -0.38 19.02 -1.48
C PHE A 76 -1.58 19.10 -0.54
N LEU A 77 -1.34 19.16 0.79
CA LEU A 77 -2.39 19.17 1.81
C LEU A 77 -2.69 20.58 2.30
N LYS A 78 -3.96 20.82 2.68
CA LYS A 78 -4.44 22.06 3.30
C LYS A 78 -5.02 21.77 4.67
N LYS A 79 -5.00 22.77 5.57
CA LYS A 79 -5.36 22.61 6.98
C LYS A 79 -6.84 22.26 7.25
N ASP A 80 -7.71 22.60 6.32
CA ASP A 80 -9.14 22.31 6.36
C ASP A 80 -9.51 20.94 5.82
N MET A 81 -8.55 20.19 5.29
CA MET A 81 -8.74 18.83 4.75
C MET A 81 -8.97 17.80 5.85
N LEU A 82 -9.86 16.85 5.57
CA LEU A 82 -10.07 15.64 6.36
C LEU A 82 -9.32 14.47 5.74
N GLY A 83 -8.47 13.82 6.51
CA GLY A 83 -7.69 12.67 6.08
C GLY A 83 -8.15 11.34 6.65
N LEU A 84 -7.61 10.27 6.06
CA LEU A 84 -7.72 8.90 6.52
C LEU A 84 -6.34 8.22 6.48
N ASP A 85 -5.94 7.60 7.57
CA ASP A 85 -4.87 6.61 7.63
C ASP A 85 -5.48 5.23 7.39
N PHE A 86 -5.34 4.71 6.16
CA PHE A 86 -5.93 3.45 5.74
C PHE A 86 -4.93 2.32 5.93
N GLY A 87 -5.16 1.49 6.93
CA GLY A 87 -4.24 0.46 7.40
C GLY A 87 -3.32 0.98 8.51
N CYS A 88 -3.89 1.73 9.48
CA CYS A 88 -3.14 2.39 10.56
C CYS A 88 -2.47 1.41 11.55
N GLY A 89 -2.79 0.11 11.46
CA GLY A 89 -2.30 -0.90 12.38
C GLY A 89 -2.88 -0.79 13.80
N HIS A 90 -2.28 -1.52 14.74
CA HIS A 90 -2.74 -1.56 16.14
C HIS A 90 -2.34 -0.31 16.95
N THR A 91 -1.40 0.48 16.45
CA THR A 91 -0.93 1.72 17.10
C THR A 91 -0.92 2.84 16.06
N PRO A 92 -2.04 3.60 15.92
CA PRO A 92 -2.12 4.72 14.98
C PRO A 92 -1.08 5.79 15.30
N THR A 93 -0.02 5.87 14.51
CA THR A 93 1.07 6.83 14.71
C THR A 93 1.09 7.88 13.61
N LEU A 94 0.76 7.52 12.37
CA LEU A 94 0.75 8.46 11.25
C LEU A 94 -0.26 9.59 11.46
N SER A 95 -1.49 9.29 11.90
CA SER A 95 -2.52 10.30 12.19
C SER A 95 -2.07 11.27 13.30
N LYS A 96 -1.35 10.78 14.33
CA LYS A 96 -0.78 11.62 15.39
C LYS A 96 0.33 12.54 14.87
N LEU A 97 1.17 12.07 13.96
CA LEU A 97 2.19 12.90 13.30
C LEU A 97 1.55 13.96 12.42
N LEU A 98 0.54 13.62 11.64
CA LEU A 98 -0.23 14.56 10.85
C LEU A 98 -0.92 15.62 11.73
N ALA A 99 -1.43 15.24 12.90
CA ALA A 99 -2.01 16.16 13.88
C ALA A 99 -0.98 17.17 14.40
N GLN A 100 0.29 16.78 14.59
CA GLN A 100 1.37 17.72 14.94
C GLN A 100 1.64 18.74 13.84
N HIS A 101 1.39 18.37 12.58
CA HIS A 101 1.38 19.30 11.45
C HIS A 101 0.07 20.08 11.31
N GLY A 102 -0.92 19.85 12.18
CA GLY A 102 -2.23 20.54 12.20
C GLY A 102 -3.25 20.02 11.19
N PHE A 103 -3.12 18.76 10.77
CA PHE A 103 -4.10 18.09 9.93
C PHE A 103 -5.02 17.19 10.75
N ASN A 104 -6.29 17.08 10.33
CA ASN A 104 -7.23 16.13 10.90
C ASN A 104 -7.20 14.84 10.09
N CYS A 105 -6.84 13.72 10.72
CA CYS A 105 -6.73 12.42 10.07
C CYS A 105 -7.40 11.35 10.95
N GLU A 106 -8.37 10.64 10.39
CA GLU A 106 -9.00 9.49 11.03
C GLU A 106 -8.21 8.22 10.76
N ASP A 107 -8.44 7.21 11.58
CA ASP A 107 -7.77 5.93 11.49
C ASP A 107 -8.75 4.83 11.04
N TYR A 108 -8.26 3.90 10.22
CA TYR A 108 -8.94 2.67 9.85
C TYR A 108 -7.95 1.53 9.70
N ASP A 109 -8.28 0.38 10.29
CA ASP A 109 -7.57 -0.86 10.06
C ASP A 109 -8.54 -2.04 10.20
N PRO A 110 -8.57 -3.01 9.26
CA PRO A 110 -9.54 -4.10 9.27
C PRO A 110 -9.41 -5.05 10.48
N PHE A 111 -8.25 -5.08 11.14
CA PHE A 111 -7.99 -5.94 12.30
C PHE A 111 -8.07 -5.21 13.63
N PHE A 112 -7.83 -3.89 13.66
CA PHE A 112 -7.54 -3.17 14.90
C PHE A 112 -8.40 -1.92 15.13
N VAL A 113 -8.78 -1.20 14.09
CA VAL A 113 -9.50 0.07 14.22
C VAL A 113 -10.68 0.11 13.27
N GLU A 114 -11.88 -0.11 13.83
CA GLU A 114 -13.13 0.05 13.08
C GLU A 114 -13.40 1.53 12.79
N ASN A 115 -13.77 1.83 11.56
CA ASN A 115 -14.24 3.15 11.15
C ASN A 115 -15.40 2.99 10.16
N ASN A 116 -16.38 3.89 10.27
CA ASN A 116 -17.49 3.94 9.32
C ASN A 116 -17.04 4.68 8.05
N LEU A 117 -16.59 3.92 7.03
CA LEU A 117 -16.11 4.44 5.75
C LEU A 117 -17.24 4.89 4.81
N ASN A 118 -18.32 5.50 5.33
CA ASN A 118 -19.48 5.97 4.54
C ASN A 118 -19.35 7.44 4.10
N LYS A 119 -18.19 8.04 4.25
CA LYS A 119 -17.90 9.43 3.85
C LYS A 119 -16.73 9.49 2.89
N LYS A 120 -16.48 10.67 2.36
CA LYS A 120 -15.33 10.98 1.54
C LYS A 120 -14.24 11.65 2.37
N TYR A 121 -13.01 11.53 1.87
CA TYR A 121 -11.82 12.14 2.47
C TYR A 121 -11.11 13.01 1.44
N ASP A 122 -10.51 14.09 1.89
CA ASP A 122 -9.71 14.99 1.06
C ASP A 122 -8.32 14.39 0.80
N PHE A 123 -7.79 13.60 1.75
CA PHE A 123 -6.57 12.85 1.55
C PHE A 123 -6.62 11.47 2.25
N ILE A 124 -5.90 10.50 1.69
CA ILE A 124 -5.74 9.16 2.28
C ILE A 124 -4.26 8.83 2.26
N PHE A 125 -3.72 8.40 3.40
CA PHE A 125 -2.45 7.71 3.50
C PHE A 125 -2.69 6.20 3.56
N SER A 126 -1.83 5.44 2.88
CA SER A 126 -1.78 3.98 2.96
C SER A 126 -0.30 3.57 2.93
N THR A 127 0.26 3.37 4.12
CA THR A 127 1.70 3.15 4.33
C THR A 127 1.97 1.72 4.77
N GLU A 128 2.73 0.96 3.98
CA GLU A 128 3.01 -0.48 4.19
C GLU A 128 1.71 -1.30 4.32
N VAL A 129 0.82 -1.14 3.34
CA VAL A 129 -0.51 -1.79 3.30
C VAL A 129 -0.78 -2.44 1.94
N PHE A 130 -0.35 -1.81 0.86
CA PHE A 130 -0.64 -2.27 -0.51
C PHE A 130 -0.13 -3.69 -0.76
N GLU A 131 1.03 -4.05 -0.22
CA GLU A 131 1.66 -5.37 -0.30
C GLU A 131 0.86 -6.50 0.35
N HIS A 132 -0.08 -6.16 1.24
CA HIS A 132 -0.97 -7.09 1.93
C HIS A 132 -2.32 -7.30 1.22
N PHE A 133 -2.60 -6.58 0.14
CA PHE A 133 -3.87 -6.70 -0.56
C PHE A 133 -4.03 -8.06 -1.24
N LEU A 134 -4.87 -8.93 -0.68
CA LEU A 134 -5.25 -10.21 -1.32
C LEU A 134 -5.97 -10.00 -2.66
N ASN A 135 -6.62 -8.86 -2.82
CA ASN A 135 -7.27 -8.42 -4.05
C ASN A 135 -7.02 -6.93 -4.29
N PRO A 136 -5.86 -6.55 -4.89
CA PRO A 136 -5.50 -5.16 -5.14
C PRO A 136 -6.55 -4.37 -5.91
N GLN A 137 -7.20 -4.98 -6.92
CA GLN A 137 -8.25 -4.31 -7.69
C GLN A 137 -9.39 -3.83 -6.78
N LYS A 138 -9.87 -4.69 -5.89
CA LYS A 138 -10.97 -4.36 -4.97
C LYS A 138 -10.56 -3.28 -3.96
N GLU A 139 -9.38 -3.43 -3.34
CA GLU A 139 -8.94 -2.52 -2.29
C GLU A 139 -8.56 -1.14 -2.86
N ILE A 140 -7.89 -1.08 -4.02
CA ILE A 140 -7.60 0.19 -4.70
C ILE A 140 -8.90 0.88 -5.14
N SER A 141 -9.87 0.12 -5.69
CA SER A 141 -11.19 0.66 -6.02
C SER A 141 -11.88 1.25 -4.78
N LYS A 142 -11.77 0.59 -3.62
CA LYS A 142 -12.30 1.10 -2.36
C LYS A 142 -11.64 2.43 -1.99
N LEU A 143 -10.31 2.53 -2.02
CA LEU A 143 -9.58 3.78 -1.75
C LEU A 143 -10.00 4.91 -2.69
N VAL A 144 -10.06 4.63 -4.00
CA VAL A 144 -10.50 5.62 -5.01
C VAL A 144 -11.95 6.05 -4.80
N ASN A 145 -12.80 5.15 -4.29
CA ASN A 145 -14.18 5.49 -3.94
C ASN A 145 -14.29 6.31 -2.65
N LEU A 146 -13.34 6.18 -1.72
CA LEU A 146 -13.32 6.95 -0.49
C LEU A 146 -12.76 8.36 -0.66
N ILE A 147 -11.89 8.58 -1.66
CA ILE A 147 -11.30 9.88 -1.92
C ILE A 147 -12.25 10.81 -2.69
N ASP A 148 -12.29 12.07 -2.32
CA ASP A 148 -13.03 13.11 -3.03
C ASP A 148 -12.37 13.47 -4.37
N LYS A 149 -13.09 14.21 -5.21
CA LYS A 149 -12.54 14.80 -6.43
C LYS A 149 -11.43 15.79 -6.07
N ASN A 150 -10.29 15.74 -6.77
CA ASN A 150 -9.04 16.44 -6.50
C ASN A 150 -8.37 16.03 -5.17
N GLY A 151 -8.89 15.02 -4.46
CA GLY A 151 -8.29 14.52 -3.23
C GLY A 151 -6.99 13.74 -3.50
N ILE A 152 -6.18 13.61 -2.46
CA ILE A 152 -4.80 13.12 -2.51
C ILE A 152 -4.71 11.71 -1.92
N ILE A 153 -4.10 10.78 -2.63
CA ILE A 153 -3.76 9.44 -2.12
C ILE A 153 -2.23 9.35 -2.03
N VAL A 154 -1.74 9.09 -0.83
CA VAL A 154 -0.32 8.86 -0.55
C VAL A 154 -0.13 7.37 -0.29
N VAL A 155 0.64 6.71 -1.13
CA VAL A 155 0.98 5.28 -0.98
C VAL A 155 2.45 5.15 -0.67
N MET A 156 2.77 4.37 0.37
CA MET A 156 4.12 3.93 0.64
C MET A 156 4.15 2.39 0.65
N THR A 157 4.91 1.81 -0.28
CA THR A 157 5.16 0.37 -0.41
C THR A 157 6.44 0.16 -1.19
N ASP A 158 7.33 -0.72 -0.75
CA ASP A 158 8.62 -0.92 -1.44
C ASP A 158 8.40 -1.58 -2.81
N ARG A 159 9.05 -1.04 -3.84
CA ARG A 159 8.82 -1.45 -5.23
C ARG A 159 10.00 -2.26 -5.77
N TRP A 160 9.66 -3.37 -6.43
CA TRP A 160 10.67 -4.09 -7.18
C TRP A 160 11.06 -3.32 -8.46
N ASN A 161 12.32 -3.40 -8.83
CA ASN A 161 12.85 -2.78 -10.05
C ASN A 161 13.68 -3.77 -10.89
N ASP A 162 14.17 -4.84 -10.27
CA ASP A 162 14.86 -5.95 -10.93
C ASP A 162 14.24 -7.27 -10.46
N ILE A 163 13.80 -8.10 -11.42
CA ILE A 163 13.18 -9.40 -11.15
C ILE A 163 14.11 -10.32 -10.35
N ASN A 164 15.43 -10.15 -10.48
CA ASN A 164 16.43 -10.93 -9.75
C ASN A 164 16.42 -10.65 -8.24
N GLN A 165 15.76 -9.60 -7.77
CA GLN A 165 15.58 -9.33 -6.33
C GLN A 165 14.92 -10.52 -5.62
N PHE A 166 13.98 -11.21 -6.28
CA PHE A 166 13.29 -12.40 -5.73
C PHE A 166 14.23 -13.61 -5.57
N ASN A 167 15.29 -13.70 -6.38
CA ASN A 167 16.33 -14.71 -6.24
C ASN A 167 17.42 -14.33 -5.24
N SER A 168 17.61 -13.03 -4.96
CA SER A 168 18.67 -12.50 -4.09
C SER A 168 18.25 -12.29 -2.64
N ASN A 169 17.16 -12.92 -2.21
CA ASN A 169 16.65 -12.84 -0.85
C ASN A 169 16.27 -11.39 -0.42
N TRP A 170 15.53 -10.69 -1.30
CA TRP A 170 15.04 -9.34 -1.03
C TRP A 170 14.23 -9.29 0.26
N HIS A 171 14.63 -8.39 1.18
CA HIS A 171 14.08 -8.32 2.52
C HIS A 171 12.54 -8.15 2.52
N TYR A 172 12.00 -7.41 1.56
CA TYR A 172 10.57 -7.15 1.45
C TYR A 172 9.77 -8.40 1.02
N ALA A 173 10.35 -9.23 0.17
CA ALA A 173 9.76 -10.51 -0.21
C ALA A 173 9.87 -11.58 0.89
N ARG A 174 10.78 -11.41 1.89
CA ARG A 174 10.88 -12.36 3.02
C ARG A 174 9.73 -12.27 4.01
N ASP A 175 9.00 -11.16 4.01
CA ASP A 175 7.81 -11.06 4.83
C ASP A 175 6.71 -11.95 4.23
N ILE A 176 6.29 -12.97 5.00
CA ILE A 176 5.30 -13.94 4.54
C ILE A 176 3.88 -13.38 4.45
N SER A 177 3.63 -12.23 5.06
CA SER A 177 2.36 -11.49 4.94
C SER A 177 2.30 -10.63 3.67
N HIS A 178 3.43 -10.37 2.99
CA HIS A 178 3.45 -9.69 1.71
C HIS A 178 3.04 -10.65 0.58
N VAL A 179 1.95 -10.35 -0.08
CA VAL A 179 1.32 -11.22 -1.09
C VAL A 179 1.32 -10.62 -2.50
N VAL A 180 1.58 -9.31 -2.62
CA VAL A 180 1.74 -8.61 -3.89
C VAL A 180 2.87 -7.60 -3.85
N PHE A 181 3.54 -7.41 -4.99
CA PHE A 181 4.71 -6.53 -5.11
C PHE A 181 4.53 -5.63 -6.33
N TYR A 182 4.63 -4.34 -6.10
CA TYR A 182 4.38 -3.31 -7.08
C TYR A 182 5.67 -2.92 -7.82
N HIS A 183 5.51 -2.42 -9.02
CA HIS A 183 6.55 -1.84 -9.86
C HIS A 183 6.13 -0.42 -10.26
N ASN A 184 7.04 0.42 -10.74
CA ASN A 184 6.70 1.75 -11.25
C ASN A 184 5.59 1.68 -12.31
N LYS A 185 5.69 0.75 -13.27
CA LYS A 185 4.65 0.52 -14.29
C LYS A 185 3.31 0.05 -13.71
N THR A 186 3.29 -0.55 -12.53
CA THR A 186 2.03 -0.90 -11.86
C THR A 186 1.29 0.35 -11.43
N PHE A 187 2.00 1.37 -10.93
CA PHE A 187 1.40 2.65 -10.59
C PHE A 187 0.97 3.44 -11.83
N ASP A 188 1.72 3.37 -12.94
CA ASP A 188 1.27 3.93 -14.22
C ASP A 188 -0.05 3.28 -14.67
N PHE A 189 -0.17 1.95 -14.55
CA PHE A 189 -1.42 1.22 -14.82
C PHE A 189 -2.55 1.67 -13.90
N ILE A 190 -2.31 1.79 -12.59
CA ILE A 190 -3.30 2.25 -11.60
C ILE A 190 -3.78 3.66 -11.94
N CYS A 191 -2.87 4.57 -12.27
CA CYS A 191 -3.23 5.93 -12.68
C CYS A 191 -4.16 5.95 -13.89
N ASN A 192 -3.86 5.17 -14.91
CA ASN A 192 -4.68 5.09 -16.12
C ASN A 192 -6.05 4.44 -15.85
N GLU A 193 -6.08 3.33 -15.11
CA GLU A 193 -7.31 2.58 -14.82
C GLU A 193 -8.31 3.35 -13.96
N TYR A 194 -7.80 4.11 -12.99
CA TYR A 194 -8.63 4.82 -12.01
C TYR A 194 -8.72 6.34 -12.25
N ASN A 195 -8.22 6.84 -13.38
CA ASN A 195 -8.18 8.26 -13.73
C ASN A 195 -7.52 9.11 -12.63
N LEU A 196 -6.32 8.70 -12.22
CA LEU A 196 -5.50 9.39 -11.22
C LEU A 196 -4.33 10.09 -11.91
N GLU A 197 -3.94 11.24 -11.39
CA GLU A 197 -2.73 11.96 -11.78
C GLU A 197 -1.61 11.67 -10.79
N MET A 198 -0.42 11.33 -11.27
CA MET A 198 0.76 11.17 -10.43
C MET A 198 1.41 12.52 -10.16
N LEU A 199 1.36 12.99 -8.91
CA LEU A 199 1.92 14.27 -8.48
C LEU A 199 3.38 14.14 -8.02
N TYR A 200 3.72 13.00 -7.43
CA TYR A 200 5.06 12.71 -6.91
C TYR A 200 5.36 11.22 -7.01
N ASP A 201 6.59 10.89 -7.29
CA ASP A 201 7.09 9.52 -7.33
C ASP A 201 8.61 9.50 -7.07
N ASP A 202 9.05 8.95 -5.94
CA ASP A 202 10.47 8.78 -5.59
C ASP A 202 11.14 7.61 -6.32
N LYS A 203 10.38 6.88 -7.17
CA LYS A 203 10.81 5.71 -7.93
C LYS A 203 11.22 4.49 -7.08
N SER A 204 11.05 4.57 -5.77
CA SER A 204 11.44 3.53 -4.84
C SER A 204 10.27 3.05 -3.98
N ARG A 205 9.64 3.95 -3.23
CA ARG A 205 8.70 3.60 -2.19
C ARG A 205 7.43 4.45 -2.18
N VAL A 206 7.55 5.75 -2.35
CA VAL A 206 6.43 6.68 -2.17
C VAL A 206 5.90 7.17 -3.51
N VAL A 207 4.58 7.08 -3.69
CA VAL A 207 3.84 7.76 -4.76
C VAL A 207 2.72 8.60 -4.18
N ILE A 208 2.48 9.78 -4.76
CA ILE A 208 1.37 10.67 -4.41
C ILE A 208 0.52 10.87 -5.65
N LEU A 209 -0.74 10.54 -5.52
CA LEU A 209 -1.72 10.53 -6.60
C LEU A 209 -2.83 11.51 -6.31
N ARG A 210 -3.39 12.15 -7.35
CA ARG A 210 -4.56 12.99 -7.26
C ARG A 210 -5.69 12.39 -8.07
N LYS A 211 -6.89 12.35 -7.53
CA LYS A 211 -8.09 11.95 -8.25
C LYS A 211 -8.60 13.10 -9.13
N ASN A 212 -8.77 12.85 -10.43
CA ASN A 212 -9.33 13.79 -11.40
C ASN A 212 -10.86 13.92 -11.30
#